data_6e8e365cf850d873aca1fd505bf48b8f
#
_entry.id   6e8e365cf850d873aca1fd505bf48b8f
#
_cell.length_a   1.000
_cell.length_b   1.000
_cell.length_c   1.000
_cell.angle_alpha   90.00
_cell.angle_beta   90.00
_cell.angle_gamma   90.00
#
_symmetry.space_group_name_H-M   'P 1'
#
loop_
_entity.id
_entity.type
_entity.pdbx_description
1 polymer ?
#
loop_
_entity_poly.entity_id
_entity_poly.type
_entity_poly.pdbx_seq_one_letter_code
_entity_poly.pdbx_strand_id
1 'polypeptide(L)'
;MRRILLIAAVLCMGVAARAQDNSHRIGLGAGVSYHLAGDAVLFWEYETHYHNAWEVFAEGQMSLPQNGQQFGDLDRRWGLGAAYKPCIYRARNRYGSARFGVSFGASPSDFQAALLAGWQQSYVLRGGWQFYWQACASVTLPKWNGLFHAGAGIGIKMPVRIR
;
A
#
# COMPACT_ATOMS: atom_id res chain seq x y z
N MET A 1 15.73 0.43 -22.32
CA MET A 1 15.52 0.80 -20.93
C MET A 1 15.31 2.30 -20.69
N ARG A 2 16.17 3.21 -21.18
CA ARG A 2 16.02 4.67 -20.98
C ARG A 2 14.68 5.26 -21.47
N ARG A 3 14.12 4.75 -22.58
CA ARG A 3 12.84 5.22 -23.15
C ARG A 3 11.61 4.82 -22.32
N ILE A 4 11.64 3.66 -21.66
CA ILE A 4 10.55 3.19 -20.79
C ILE A 4 10.49 4.01 -19.50
N LEU A 5 11.65 4.36 -18.94
CA LEU A 5 11.75 5.25 -17.79
C LEU A 5 11.24 6.67 -18.08
N LEU A 6 11.49 7.19 -19.27
CA LEU A 6 10.99 8.49 -19.71
C LEU A 6 9.45 8.48 -19.87
N ILE A 7 8.89 7.42 -20.46
CA ILE A 7 7.43 7.28 -20.60
C ILE A 7 6.76 7.15 -19.23
N ALA A 8 7.33 6.38 -18.31
CA ALA A 8 6.83 6.28 -16.95
C ALA A 8 6.89 7.61 -16.19
N ALA A 9 8.00 8.37 -16.34
CA ALA A 9 8.15 9.70 -15.75
C ALA A 9 7.17 10.72 -16.32
N VAL A 10 6.93 10.71 -17.65
CA VAL A 10 5.97 11.61 -18.32
C VAL A 10 4.53 11.25 -17.93
N LEU A 11 4.19 9.97 -17.80
CA LEU A 11 2.89 9.53 -17.28
C LEU A 11 2.69 9.96 -15.83
N CYS A 12 3.71 9.87 -14.99
CA CYS A 12 3.64 10.35 -13.61
C CYS A 12 3.50 11.88 -13.52
N MET A 13 4.16 12.65 -14.38
CA MET A 13 4.06 14.12 -14.41
C MET A 13 2.76 14.63 -15.04
N GLY A 14 2.19 13.93 -16.02
CA GLY A 14 0.95 14.32 -16.68
C GLY A 14 -0.30 14.26 -15.80
N VAL A 15 -0.27 13.47 -14.72
CA VAL A 15 -1.36 13.35 -13.75
C VAL A 15 -1.34 14.50 -12.73
N ALA A 16 -0.19 15.14 -12.51
CA ALA A 16 -0.03 16.21 -11.53
C ALA A 16 -0.65 17.57 -11.91
N ALA A 17 -1.10 17.75 -13.15
CA ALA A 17 -1.39 19.08 -13.71
C ALA A 17 -2.84 19.55 -13.63
N ARG A 18 -3.78 18.81 -13.04
CA ARG A 18 -5.19 19.22 -13.00
C ARG A 18 -5.87 18.81 -11.71
N ALA A 19 -5.73 19.62 -10.64
CA ALA A 19 -6.72 19.51 -9.57
C ALA A 19 -6.67 20.65 -8.56
N GLN A 20 -7.73 21.39 -8.51
CA GLN A 20 -7.96 22.49 -7.56
C GLN A 20 -8.39 22.03 -6.14
N ASP A 21 -8.66 20.74 -5.92
CA ASP A 21 -9.10 20.19 -4.62
C ASP A 21 -8.42 18.86 -4.24
N ASN A 22 -7.19 18.68 -4.63
CA ASN A 22 -6.46 17.45 -4.32
C ASN A 22 -5.85 17.48 -2.93
N SER A 23 -5.92 16.38 -2.22
CA SER A 23 -5.32 16.24 -0.90
C SER A 23 -4.16 15.27 -0.91
N HIS A 24 -3.09 15.66 -0.23
CA HIS A 24 -1.98 14.77 0.08
C HIS A 24 -2.15 14.20 1.47
N ARG A 25 -1.85 12.92 1.63
CA ARG A 25 -1.92 12.23 2.91
C ARG A 25 -0.67 11.39 3.13
N ILE A 26 -0.26 11.30 4.37
CA ILE A 26 0.71 10.30 4.83
C ILE A 26 -0.05 9.32 5.71
N GLY A 27 0.16 8.04 5.50
CA GLY A 27 -0.50 7.01 6.27
C GLY A 27 0.46 5.97 6.81
N LEU A 28 0.04 5.40 7.92
CA LEU A 28 0.71 4.29 8.58
C LEU A 28 -0.32 3.20 8.83
N GLY A 29 0.06 1.96 8.58
CA GLY A 29 -0.78 0.80 8.81
C GLY A 29 -0.01 -0.40 9.32
N ALA A 30 -0.73 -1.31 9.92
CA ALA A 30 -0.24 -2.62 10.32
C ALA A 30 -1.28 -3.69 9.99
N GLY A 31 -0.82 -4.89 9.74
CA GLY A 31 -1.68 -5.99 9.35
C GLY A 31 -1.10 -7.35 9.65
N VAL A 32 -1.84 -8.35 9.25
CA VAL A 32 -1.44 -9.75 9.33
C VAL A 32 -1.80 -10.47 8.04
N SER A 33 -0.98 -11.40 7.64
CA SER A 33 -1.21 -12.21 6.46
C SER A 33 -1.44 -13.69 6.80
N TYR A 34 -2.03 -14.43 5.87
CA TYR A 34 -2.40 -15.84 6.01
C TYR A 34 -1.25 -16.74 6.48
N HIS A 35 -0.03 -16.47 6.08
CA HIS A 35 1.16 -17.23 6.51
C HIS A 35 1.71 -16.80 7.88
N LEU A 36 0.86 -16.23 8.74
CA LEU A 36 1.27 -15.73 10.07
C LEU A 36 2.46 -14.77 9.99
N ALA A 37 2.43 -13.86 9.03
CA ALA A 37 3.37 -12.76 8.97
C ALA A 37 2.68 -11.48 9.41
N GLY A 38 3.35 -10.70 10.26
CA GLY A 38 2.99 -9.33 10.55
C GLY A 38 3.51 -8.41 9.45
N ASP A 39 2.75 -7.42 9.06
CA ASP A 39 3.14 -6.38 8.11
C ASP A 39 2.96 -4.98 8.68
N ALA A 40 3.85 -4.08 8.30
CA ALA A 40 3.74 -2.66 8.54
C ALA A 40 3.93 -1.92 7.22
N VAL A 41 3.14 -0.88 7.00
CA VAL A 41 3.19 -0.08 5.78
C VAL A 41 3.20 1.40 6.13
N LEU A 42 4.13 2.13 5.51
CA LEU A 42 4.17 3.59 5.48
C LEU A 42 3.91 4.01 4.05
N PHE A 43 3.02 4.97 3.84
CA PHE A 43 2.70 5.42 2.49
C PHE A 43 2.41 6.91 2.41
N TRP A 44 2.64 7.45 1.22
CA TRP A 44 2.17 8.74 0.79
C TRP A 44 1.08 8.53 -0.27
N GLU A 45 -0.03 9.24 -0.11
CA GLU A 45 -1.21 9.14 -0.96
C GLU A 45 -1.57 10.50 -1.53
N TYR A 46 -1.80 10.55 -2.81
CA TYR A 46 -2.36 11.68 -3.52
C TYR A 46 -3.81 11.34 -3.90
N GLU A 47 -4.75 11.97 -3.21
CA GLU A 47 -6.19 11.76 -3.37
C GLU A 47 -6.78 12.88 -4.22
N THR A 48 -7.52 12.50 -5.27
CA THR A 48 -8.24 13.41 -6.14
C THR A 48 -9.62 13.78 -5.57
N HIS A 49 -10.27 14.76 -6.16
CA HIS A 49 -11.62 15.21 -5.77
C HIS A 49 -12.67 14.08 -5.68
N TYR A 50 -12.54 13.03 -6.49
CA TYR A 50 -13.45 11.87 -6.49
C TYR A 50 -13.01 10.74 -5.53
N HIS A 51 -12.07 11.00 -4.64
CA HIS A 51 -11.46 9.98 -3.76
C HIS A 51 -10.72 8.86 -4.49
N ASN A 52 -10.47 9.01 -5.79
CA ASN A 52 -9.49 8.16 -6.44
C ASN A 52 -8.11 8.57 -5.96
N ALA A 53 -7.24 7.61 -5.67
CA ALA A 53 -5.95 7.94 -5.13
C ALA A 53 -4.81 7.19 -5.81
N TRP A 54 -3.66 7.85 -5.85
CA TRP A 54 -2.36 7.24 -6.15
C TRP A 54 -1.58 7.11 -4.85
N GLU A 55 -0.99 5.99 -4.63
CA GLU A 55 -0.24 5.67 -3.42
C GLU A 55 1.17 5.22 -3.79
N VAL A 56 2.16 5.74 -3.08
CA VAL A 56 3.51 5.21 -3.05
C VAL A 56 3.76 4.73 -1.63
N PHE A 57 4.24 3.51 -1.46
CA PHE A 57 4.35 2.90 -0.15
C PHE A 57 5.67 2.16 0.04
N ALA A 58 6.09 2.09 1.30
CA ALA A 58 7.12 1.21 1.80
C ALA A 58 6.46 0.19 2.73
N GLU A 59 6.76 -1.07 2.53
CA GLU A 59 6.22 -2.18 3.34
C GLU A 59 7.35 -2.98 3.98
N GLY A 60 7.12 -3.41 5.22
CA GLY A 60 7.96 -4.37 5.91
C GLY A 60 7.10 -5.54 6.37
N GLN A 61 7.55 -6.75 6.12
CA GLN A 61 6.88 -7.97 6.56
C GLN A 61 7.86 -8.83 7.37
N MET A 62 7.33 -9.49 8.38
CA MET A 62 8.09 -10.37 9.24
C MET A 62 7.24 -11.58 9.61
N SER A 63 7.77 -12.78 9.40
CA SER A 63 7.12 -14.02 9.84
C SER A 63 6.91 -13.97 11.36
N LEU A 64 5.77 -14.43 11.84
CA LEU A 64 5.54 -14.58 13.28
C LEU A 64 6.25 -15.84 13.77
N PRO A 65 6.85 -15.82 14.97
CA PRO A 65 7.58 -16.96 15.51
C PRO A 65 6.65 -18.16 15.67
N GLN A 66 7.08 -19.30 15.12
CA GLN A 66 6.41 -20.58 15.30
C GLN A 66 7.27 -21.46 16.22
N ASN A 67 6.62 -22.15 17.18
CA ASN A 67 7.17 -23.16 18.06
C ASN A 67 8.70 -23.16 18.28
N GLY A 68 9.19 -22.26 19.15
CA GLY A 68 10.60 -22.26 19.58
C GLY A 68 11.57 -21.44 18.71
N GLN A 69 11.10 -20.77 17.67
CA GLN A 69 11.94 -19.84 16.91
C GLN A 69 12.22 -18.55 17.69
N GLN A 70 13.45 -18.08 17.61
CA GLN A 70 13.82 -16.77 18.19
C GLN A 70 13.51 -15.66 17.18
N PHE A 71 13.25 -14.43 17.68
CA PHE A 71 13.01 -13.27 16.83
C PHE A 71 14.14 -12.94 15.83
N GLY A 72 15.35 -13.46 16.06
CA GLY A 72 16.50 -13.29 15.16
C GLY A 72 16.44 -14.13 13.90
N ASP A 73 15.74 -15.27 13.94
CA ASP A 73 15.68 -16.26 12.87
C ASP A 73 14.44 -16.09 11.98
N LEU A 74 13.71 -14.99 12.14
CA LEU A 74 12.48 -14.74 11.39
C LEU A 74 12.78 -14.22 9.99
N ASP A 75 12.10 -14.80 9.01
CA ASP A 75 12.12 -14.27 7.66
C ASP A 75 11.59 -12.84 7.62
N ARG A 76 12.39 -11.96 7.04
CA ARG A 76 12.07 -10.54 6.88
C ARG A 76 12.04 -10.18 5.42
N ARG A 77 11.08 -9.36 5.06
CA ARG A 77 10.99 -8.77 3.73
C ARG A 77 10.72 -7.27 3.88
N TRP A 78 11.31 -6.49 2.99
CA TRP A 78 10.96 -5.09 2.80
C TRP A 78 10.68 -4.83 1.32
N GLY A 79 9.85 -3.87 1.02
CA GLY A 79 9.50 -3.52 -0.34
C GLY A 79 9.09 -2.06 -0.47
N LEU A 80 9.21 -1.57 -1.69
CA LEU A 80 8.68 -0.28 -2.14
C LEU A 80 7.71 -0.54 -3.27
N GLY A 81 6.60 0.18 -3.29
CA GLY A 81 5.59 -0.04 -4.30
C GLY A 81 4.77 1.19 -4.63
N ALA A 82 3.94 1.03 -5.63
CA ALA A 82 2.93 2.00 -6.01
C ALA A 82 1.60 1.31 -6.25
N ALA A 83 0.51 2.00 -5.92
CA ALA A 83 -0.84 1.49 -6.13
C ALA A 83 -1.77 2.59 -6.63
N TYR A 84 -2.75 2.20 -7.41
CA TYR A 84 -3.90 3.01 -7.78
C TYR A 84 -5.14 2.52 -7.03
N LYS A 85 -5.92 3.45 -6.50
CA LYS A 85 -7.11 3.18 -5.68
C LYS A 85 -8.32 3.90 -6.26
N PRO A 86 -9.03 3.29 -7.24
CA PRO A 86 -10.31 3.82 -7.70
C PRO A 86 -11.36 3.74 -6.60
N CYS A 87 -12.05 4.84 -6.35
CA CYS A 87 -13.16 4.88 -5.41
C CYS A 87 -14.39 4.24 -6.05
N ILE A 88 -14.86 3.15 -5.46
CA ILE A 88 -16.03 2.38 -5.94
C ILE A 88 -17.30 2.78 -5.19
N TYR A 89 -17.16 3.12 -3.91
CA TYR A 89 -18.28 3.43 -3.04
C TYR A 89 -18.00 4.70 -2.25
N ARG A 90 -18.98 5.60 -2.19
CA ARG A 90 -18.88 6.87 -1.46
C ARG A 90 -20.13 7.14 -0.64
N ALA A 91 -19.94 7.50 0.62
CA ALA A 91 -20.97 8.01 1.52
C ALA A 91 -20.43 9.25 2.28
N ARG A 92 -21.24 9.88 3.10
CA ARG A 92 -20.93 11.15 3.76
C ARG A 92 -19.57 11.18 4.49
N ASN A 93 -19.26 10.14 5.25
CA ASN A 93 -18.06 10.07 6.09
C ASN A 93 -17.20 8.84 5.82
N ARG A 94 -17.48 8.12 4.75
CA ARG A 94 -16.75 6.89 4.40
C ARG A 94 -16.74 6.65 2.92
N TYR A 95 -15.70 6.04 2.43
CA TYR A 95 -15.60 5.58 1.05
C TYR A 95 -14.80 4.28 0.97
N GLY A 96 -15.12 3.47 -0.02
CA GLY A 96 -14.47 2.22 -0.32
C GLY A 96 -13.79 2.29 -1.67
N SER A 97 -12.55 1.83 -1.74
CA SER A 97 -11.75 1.81 -2.94
C SER A 97 -11.20 0.41 -3.21
N ALA A 98 -11.23 -0.01 -4.45
CA ALA A 98 -10.37 -1.10 -4.87
C ALA A 98 -8.91 -0.62 -4.83
N ARG A 99 -7.96 -1.51 -4.58
CA ARG A 99 -6.52 -1.21 -4.56
C ARG A 99 -5.81 -2.14 -5.52
N PHE A 100 -5.08 -1.58 -6.48
CA PHE A 100 -4.29 -2.33 -7.45
C PHE A 100 -2.88 -1.76 -7.46
N GLY A 101 -1.86 -2.59 -7.36
CA GLY A 101 -0.51 -2.09 -7.27
C GLY A 101 0.55 -3.12 -7.58
N VAL A 102 1.77 -2.62 -7.53
CA VAL A 102 2.98 -3.43 -7.68
C VAL A 102 3.96 -3.04 -6.58
N SER A 103 4.71 -4.00 -6.07
CA SER A 103 5.83 -3.73 -5.18
C SER A 103 7.07 -4.49 -5.64
N PHE A 104 8.22 -3.90 -5.31
CA PHE A 104 9.53 -4.47 -5.51
C PHE A 104 10.25 -4.44 -4.18
N GLY A 105 10.87 -5.55 -3.80
CA GLY A 105 11.49 -5.66 -2.51
C GLY A 105 12.57 -6.73 -2.48
N ALA A 106 13.11 -6.92 -1.31
CA ALA A 106 14.11 -7.93 -1.06
C ALA A 106 13.83 -8.67 0.25
N SER A 107 14.14 -9.93 0.28
CA SER A 107 14.39 -10.75 1.45
C SER A 107 15.91 -10.96 1.59
N PRO A 108 16.41 -11.52 2.70
CA PRO A 108 17.85 -11.78 2.85
C PRO A 108 18.45 -12.62 1.75
N SER A 109 17.65 -13.43 1.04
CA SER A 109 18.10 -14.35 0.00
C SER A 109 17.82 -13.87 -1.42
N ASP A 110 16.76 -13.09 -1.66
CA ASP A 110 16.28 -12.86 -3.02
C ASP A 110 15.60 -11.49 -3.20
N PHE A 111 15.74 -10.96 -4.42
CA PHE A 111 14.92 -9.85 -4.89
C PHE A 111 13.55 -10.36 -5.35
N GLN A 112 12.50 -9.61 -5.07
CA GLN A 112 11.12 -10.01 -5.30
C GLN A 112 10.29 -8.89 -5.92
N ALA A 113 9.35 -9.30 -6.76
CA ALA A 113 8.29 -8.43 -7.28
C ALA A 113 6.93 -9.01 -6.89
N ALA A 114 5.98 -8.15 -6.54
CA ALA A 114 4.63 -8.58 -6.22
C ALA A 114 3.60 -7.73 -6.95
N LEU A 115 2.53 -8.40 -7.38
CA LEU A 115 1.29 -7.77 -7.85
C LEU A 115 0.29 -7.78 -6.70
N LEU A 116 -0.36 -6.66 -6.46
CA LEU A 116 -1.27 -6.44 -5.34
C LEU A 116 -2.67 -6.14 -5.86
N ALA A 117 -3.67 -6.76 -5.26
CA ALA A 117 -5.07 -6.42 -5.45
C ALA A 117 -5.79 -6.46 -4.10
N GLY A 118 -6.73 -5.55 -3.86
CA GLY A 118 -7.42 -5.53 -2.58
C GLY A 118 -8.57 -4.53 -2.52
N TRP A 119 -9.09 -4.41 -1.32
CA TRP A 119 -10.12 -3.46 -0.94
C TRP A 119 -9.66 -2.64 0.26
N GLN A 120 -9.91 -1.34 0.23
CA GLN A 120 -9.68 -0.44 1.36
C GLN A 120 -10.96 0.34 1.66
N GLN A 121 -11.38 0.32 2.92
CA GLN A 121 -12.48 1.13 3.43
C GLN A 121 -11.92 2.23 4.32
N SER A 122 -12.20 3.48 4.00
CA SER A 122 -11.74 4.65 4.75
C SER A 122 -12.90 5.36 5.42
N TYR A 123 -12.67 5.84 6.63
CA TYR A 123 -13.61 6.62 7.45
C TYR A 123 -12.99 7.98 7.75
N VAL A 124 -13.68 9.04 7.31
CA VAL A 124 -13.21 10.41 7.52
C VAL A 124 -13.55 10.85 8.94
N LEU A 125 -12.53 11.25 9.68
CA LEU A 125 -12.60 11.77 11.04
C LEU A 125 -12.56 13.31 11.04
N ARG A 126 -12.76 13.90 12.21
CA ARG A 126 -12.61 15.36 12.40
C ARG A 126 -11.17 15.79 12.07
N GLY A 127 -11.01 16.96 11.47
CA GLY A 127 -9.69 17.49 11.09
C GLY A 127 -9.08 16.87 9.83
N GLY A 128 -9.86 16.07 9.08
CA GLY A 128 -9.42 15.49 7.81
C GLY A 128 -8.58 14.21 7.96
N TRP A 129 -8.35 13.74 9.18
CA TRP A 129 -7.77 12.44 9.42
C TRP A 129 -8.68 11.34 8.89
N GLN A 130 -8.10 10.18 8.57
CA GLN A 130 -8.88 9.01 8.18
C GLN A 130 -8.37 7.78 8.93
N PHE A 131 -9.30 7.01 9.44
CA PHE A 131 -9.07 5.62 9.80
C PHE A 131 -9.39 4.74 8.61
N TYR A 132 -8.62 3.69 8.38
CA TYR A 132 -8.93 2.73 7.33
C TYR A 132 -8.70 1.30 7.80
N TRP A 133 -9.42 0.37 7.18
CA TRP A 133 -9.06 -1.02 7.13
C TRP A 133 -8.91 -1.47 5.69
N GLN A 134 -8.12 -2.47 5.47
CA GLN A 134 -7.91 -3.04 4.13
C GLN A 134 -7.83 -4.56 4.19
N ALA A 135 -8.26 -5.21 3.10
CA ALA A 135 -7.99 -6.60 2.80
C ALA A 135 -7.31 -6.66 1.45
N CYS A 136 -6.19 -7.33 1.36
CA CYS A 136 -5.43 -7.41 0.12
C CYS A 136 -4.90 -8.82 -0.11
N ALA A 137 -4.71 -9.12 -1.39
CA ALA A 137 -4.03 -10.30 -1.86
C ALA A 137 -2.85 -9.88 -2.74
N SER A 138 -1.80 -10.65 -2.73
CA SER A 138 -0.65 -10.43 -3.59
C SER A 138 -0.09 -11.73 -4.16
N VAL A 139 0.47 -11.62 -5.35
CA VAL A 139 1.23 -12.70 -6.00
C VAL A 139 2.67 -12.25 -6.08
N THR A 140 3.57 -13.03 -5.48
CA THR A 140 5.00 -12.71 -5.36
C THR A 140 5.86 -13.61 -6.24
N LEU A 141 6.78 -13.01 -6.97
CA LEU A 141 7.72 -13.67 -7.87
C LEU A 141 9.17 -13.18 -7.60
N PRO A 142 10.19 -14.05 -7.46
CA PRO A 142 10.05 -15.48 -7.20
C PRO A 142 9.33 -15.76 -5.88
N LYS A 143 8.94 -16.98 -5.64
CA LYS A 143 8.13 -17.41 -4.50
C LYS A 143 8.81 -17.07 -3.17
N TRP A 144 8.17 -16.20 -2.38
CA TRP A 144 8.53 -15.97 -1.00
C TRP A 144 7.41 -16.51 -0.11
N ASN A 145 7.72 -17.48 0.74
CA ASN A 145 6.75 -18.11 1.65
C ASN A 145 5.43 -18.55 0.96
N GLY A 146 5.51 -18.87 -0.33
CA GLY A 146 4.38 -19.17 -1.20
C GLY A 146 4.21 -18.13 -2.31
N LEU A 147 3.51 -18.53 -3.37
CA LEU A 147 3.19 -17.66 -4.51
C LEU A 147 2.12 -16.62 -4.16
N PHE A 148 1.17 -16.99 -3.32
CA PHE A 148 -0.03 -16.22 -3.01
C PHE A 148 -0.04 -15.83 -1.53
N HIS A 149 -0.26 -14.55 -1.27
CA HIS A 149 -0.43 -13.99 0.06
C HIS A 149 -1.77 -13.26 0.14
N ALA A 150 -2.51 -13.48 1.21
CA ALA A 150 -3.71 -12.74 1.52
C ALA A 150 -3.62 -12.21 2.96
N GLY A 151 -4.04 -10.99 3.17
CA GLY A 151 -3.93 -10.35 4.49
C GLY A 151 -4.98 -9.28 4.69
N ALA A 152 -5.06 -8.85 5.94
CA ALA A 152 -5.89 -7.75 6.36
C ALA A 152 -5.13 -6.84 7.31
N GLY A 153 -5.42 -5.54 7.26
CA GLY A 153 -4.74 -4.55 8.07
C GLY A 153 -5.63 -3.36 8.38
N ILE A 154 -5.17 -2.57 9.33
CA ILE A 154 -5.78 -1.31 9.74
C ILE A 154 -4.74 -0.21 9.78
N GLY A 155 -5.17 1.04 9.71
CA GLY A 155 -4.24 2.16 9.81
C GLY A 155 -4.93 3.51 9.85
N ILE A 156 -4.09 4.53 9.86
CA ILE A 156 -4.50 5.93 9.89
C ILE A 156 -3.81 6.71 8.78
N LYS A 157 -4.50 7.73 8.28
CA LYS A 157 -3.97 8.69 7.30
C LYS A 157 -4.09 10.10 7.86
N MET A 158 -3.03 10.86 7.72
CA MET A 158 -2.96 12.27 8.13
C MET A 158 -2.97 13.16 6.89
N PRO A 159 -3.77 14.23 6.86
CA PRO A 159 -3.73 15.21 5.78
C PRO A 159 -2.41 15.99 5.86
N VAL A 160 -1.75 16.16 4.72
CA VAL A 160 -0.54 16.99 4.59
C VAL A 160 -0.92 18.22 3.76
N ARG A 161 -0.76 19.41 4.34
CA ARG A 161 -0.90 20.66 3.61
C ARG A 161 0.43 20.99 2.94
N ILE A 162 0.51 20.80 1.64
CA ILE A 162 1.61 21.31 0.83
C ILE A 162 1.23 22.74 0.47
N ARG A 163 1.97 23.70 1.02
CA ARG A 163 1.82 25.13 0.68
C ARG A 163 2.55 25.46 -0.60
#